data_bb2a9aa414e24a1de07ccf8953d73180
#
_entry.id   bb2a9aa414e24a1de07ccf8953d73180
#
_cell.length_a   1.000
_cell.length_b   1.000
_cell.length_c   1.000
_cell.angle_alpha   90.00
_cell.angle_beta   90.00
_cell.angle_gamma   90.00
#
_symmetry.space_group_name_H-M   'P 1'
#
loop_
_entity.id
_entity.type
_entity.pdbx_description
1 polymer ?
#
loop_
_entity_poly.entity_id
_entity_poly.type
_entity_poly.pdbx_seq_one_letter_code
_entity_poly.pdbx_strand_id
1 'polypeptide(L)'
;MKILAIRGQNLASLAGRFEVALDSDPLAGAGLFAIVGETGAGKTTLLDAMCAALFDKTPRLEGHSTFKVGHGDDEKQRLGTSDVRALVRNGEAMGWAEVDFEGRDRRRYRARWEVQRARKKLDGRWQDQRMKLVRLDDGVVLGGTRTETLAAIRDALGLTYDEFCRSALLAQFQFSRFLKASASERAELLERMTGTRIYGDLSKAAFAKARTLGEERRRLADEVARIVVLD
;
A
#
# COMPACT_ATOMS: atom_id res chain seq x y z
N MET A 1 -1.83 -10.03 11.88
CA MET A 1 -2.63 -8.84 11.56
C MET A 1 -4.09 -9.26 11.35
N LYS A 2 -5.06 -8.56 11.97
CA LYS A 2 -6.49 -8.74 11.78
C LYS A 2 -7.14 -7.36 11.69
N ILE A 3 -7.95 -7.09 10.67
CA ILE A 3 -8.74 -5.85 10.60
C ILE A 3 -9.99 -6.04 11.48
N LEU A 4 -10.24 -5.07 12.34
CA LEU A 4 -11.33 -5.12 13.31
C LEU A 4 -12.50 -4.23 12.90
N ALA A 5 -12.22 -3.04 12.34
CA ALA A 5 -13.26 -2.16 11.82
C ALA A 5 -12.71 -1.24 10.74
N ILE A 6 -13.57 -0.84 9.82
CA ILE A 6 -13.30 0.16 8.78
C ILE A 6 -14.36 1.23 8.91
N ARG A 7 -13.94 2.48 9.05
CA ARG A 7 -14.82 3.65 9.14
C ARG A 7 -14.37 4.71 8.18
N GLY A 8 -15.28 5.57 7.79
CA GLY A 8 -14.93 6.71 6.97
C GLY A 8 -16.08 7.71 6.80
N GLN A 9 -15.75 8.77 6.08
CA GLN A 9 -16.73 9.79 5.71
C GLN A 9 -16.34 10.43 4.39
N ASN A 10 -17.32 10.60 3.51
CA ASN A 10 -17.20 11.31 2.24
C ASN A 10 -16.05 10.81 1.36
N LEU A 11 -16.01 9.52 1.09
CA LEU A 11 -14.99 8.88 0.26
C LEU A 11 -15.60 8.31 -1.01
N ALA A 12 -15.10 8.75 -2.16
CA ALA A 12 -15.52 8.31 -3.50
C ALA A 12 -17.05 8.19 -3.63
N SER A 13 -17.60 6.98 -3.78
CA SER A 13 -19.05 6.76 -3.90
C SER A 13 -19.80 6.79 -2.56
N LEU A 14 -19.11 6.67 -1.42
CA LEU A 14 -19.72 6.66 -0.11
C LEU A 14 -19.90 8.09 0.43
N ALA A 15 -21.13 8.57 0.43
CA ALA A 15 -21.51 9.84 1.04
C ALA A 15 -21.77 9.67 2.56
N GLY A 16 -21.47 10.72 3.34
CA GLY A 16 -21.68 10.69 4.77
C GLY A 16 -20.76 9.72 5.51
N ARG A 17 -21.12 9.42 6.75
CA ARG A 17 -20.35 8.47 7.59
C ARG A 17 -20.77 7.05 7.32
N PHE A 18 -19.79 6.15 7.34
CA PHE A 18 -20.00 4.71 7.28
C PHE A 18 -19.11 4.00 8.29
N GLU A 19 -19.55 2.82 8.70
CA GLU A 19 -18.81 1.92 9.57
C GLU A 19 -19.10 0.48 9.20
N VAL A 20 -18.04 -0.33 9.16
CA VAL A 20 -18.10 -1.79 9.01
C VAL A 20 -17.29 -2.38 10.16
N ALA A 21 -17.98 -2.93 11.17
CA ALA A 21 -17.36 -3.63 12.28
C ALA A 21 -17.18 -5.10 11.90
N LEU A 22 -15.94 -5.58 11.93
CA LEU A 22 -15.58 -6.95 11.55
C LEU A 22 -15.27 -7.83 12.78
N ASP A 23 -15.19 -7.21 13.97
CA ASP A 23 -14.93 -7.86 15.25
C ASP A 23 -16.19 -8.03 16.11
N SER A 24 -17.36 -7.70 15.57
CA SER A 24 -18.66 -7.87 16.22
C SER A 24 -19.56 -8.84 15.45
N ASP A 25 -20.58 -9.38 16.12
CA ASP A 25 -21.55 -10.26 15.48
C ASP A 25 -22.31 -9.52 14.35
N PRO A 26 -22.60 -10.22 13.22
CA PRO A 26 -22.35 -11.65 12.95
C PRO A 26 -20.97 -11.97 12.37
N LEU A 27 -20.05 -10.99 12.22
CA LEU A 27 -18.78 -11.16 11.50
C LEU A 27 -17.62 -11.62 12.39
N ALA A 28 -17.71 -11.43 13.70
CA ALA A 28 -16.61 -11.71 14.66
C ALA A 28 -16.09 -13.15 14.58
N GLY A 29 -16.99 -14.13 14.38
CA GLY A 29 -16.68 -15.55 14.25
C GLY A 29 -16.60 -16.07 12.81
N ALA A 30 -16.84 -15.23 11.80
CA ALA A 30 -16.83 -15.63 10.40
C ALA A 30 -15.39 -15.77 9.89
N GLY A 31 -15.01 -16.98 9.47
CA GLY A 31 -13.72 -17.20 8.82
C GLY A 31 -13.66 -16.64 7.40
N LEU A 32 -14.81 -16.51 6.75
CA LEU A 32 -14.97 -15.95 5.41
C LEU A 32 -16.28 -15.15 5.35
N PHE A 33 -16.25 -13.99 4.73
CA PHE A 33 -17.44 -13.19 4.45
C PHE A 33 -17.35 -12.53 3.07
N ALA A 34 -18.47 -12.14 2.51
CA ALA A 34 -18.56 -11.48 1.22
C ALA A 34 -19.17 -10.07 1.37
N ILE A 35 -18.58 -9.08 0.68
CA ILE A 35 -19.15 -7.75 0.53
C ILE A 35 -19.86 -7.70 -0.82
N VAL A 36 -21.20 -7.74 -0.78
CA VAL A 36 -22.05 -7.76 -1.98
C VAL A 36 -22.78 -6.43 -2.16
N GLY A 37 -23.17 -6.13 -3.39
CA GLY A 37 -23.91 -4.91 -3.73
C GLY A 37 -23.75 -4.59 -5.22
N GLU A 38 -24.55 -3.66 -5.70
CA GLU A 38 -24.52 -3.20 -7.08
C GLU A 38 -23.20 -2.54 -7.49
N THR A 39 -22.95 -2.41 -8.79
CA THR A 39 -21.80 -1.65 -9.30
C THR A 39 -21.95 -0.19 -8.87
N GLY A 40 -20.88 0.39 -8.30
CA GLY A 40 -20.92 1.76 -7.77
C GLY A 40 -21.33 1.88 -6.29
N ALA A 41 -21.84 0.82 -5.66
CA ALA A 41 -22.29 0.83 -4.24
C ALA A 41 -21.17 1.11 -3.20
N GLY A 42 -19.91 1.23 -3.62
CA GLY A 42 -18.82 1.58 -2.70
C GLY A 42 -18.01 0.42 -2.16
N LYS A 43 -18.21 -0.81 -2.65
CA LYS A 43 -17.43 -1.99 -2.22
C LYS A 43 -15.93 -1.77 -2.28
N THR A 44 -15.43 -1.30 -3.42
CA THR A 44 -14.00 -0.97 -3.58
C THR A 44 -13.59 0.22 -2.74
N THR A 45 -14.51 1.16 -2.48
CA THR A 45 -14.23 2.34 -1.64
C THR A 45 -13.90 1.96 -0.20
N LEU A 46 -14.45 0.86 0.33
CA LEU A 46 -14.05 0.32 1.65
C LEU A 46 -12.58 -0.12 1.65
N LEU A 47 -12.13 -0.77 0.58
CA LEU A 47 -10.73 -1.18 0.42
C LEU A 47 -9.81 0.05 0.23
N ASP A 48 -10.25 1.04 -0.54
CA ASP A 48 -9.52 2.30 -0.71
C ASP A 48 -9.40 3.06 0.63
N ALA A 49 -10.47 3.09 1.44
CA ALA A 49 -10.46 3.70 2.77
C ALA A 49 -9.44 3.01 3.69
N MET A 50 -9.41 1.68 3.67
CA MET A 50 -8.45 0.89 4.44
C MET A 50 -7.01 1.20 4.00
N CYS A 51 -6.74 1.22 2.70
CA CYS A 51 -5.40 1.53 2.18
C CYS A 51 -4.98 2.98 2.49
N ALA A 52 -5.90 3.95 2.37
CA ALA A 52 -5.63 5.34 2.73
C ALA A 52 -5.29 5.48 4.22
N ALA A 53 -6.05 4.85 5.11
CA ALA A 53 -5.82 4.91 6.56
C ALA A 53 -4.51 4.26 6.99
N LEU A 54 -4.10 3.17 6.35
CA LEU A 54 -2.90 2.41 6.72
C LEU A 54 -1.63 2.89 6.02
N PHE A 55 -1.74 3.36 4.77
CA PHE A 55 -0.56 3.59 3.93
C PHE A 55 -0.54 4.96 3.24
N ASP A 56 -1.58 5.78 3.40
CA ASP A 56 -1.73 7.05 2.66
C ASP A 56 -1.61 6.85 1.13
N LYS A 57 -2.12 5.73 0.64
CA LYS A 57 -2.14 5.29 -0.75
C LYS A 57 -3.41 4.51 -1.04
N THR A 58 -3.75 4.34 -2.30
CA THR A 58 -4.83 3.45 -2.72
C THR A 58 -4.55 2.89 -4.12
N PRO A 59 -4.83 1.60 -4.38
CA PRO A 59 -4.62 0.99 -5.69
C PRO A 59 -5.39 1.67 -6.83
N ARG A 60 -6.52 2.30 -6.51
CA ARG A 60 -7.34 3.03 -7.49
C ARG A 60 -6.58 4.19 -8.13
N LEU A 61 -5.68 4.82 -7.40
CA LEU A 61 -4.97 6.03 -7.83
C LEU A 61 -3.54 5.74 -8.28
N GLU A 62 -3.13 4.47 -8.37
CA GLU A 62 -1.83 4.04 -8.89
C GLU A 62 -1.76 4.06 -10.43
N GLY A 63 -2.23 5.10 -11.06
CA GLY A 63 -2.11 5.29 -12.51
C GLY A 63 -1.07 6.37 -12.84
N HIS A 64 -0.17 6.08 -13.77
CA HIS A 64 0.67 7.11 -14.39
C HIS A 64 -0.18 7.93 -15.36
N SER A 65 -1.01 8.83 -14.85
CA SER A 65 -1.74 9.78 -15.67
C SER A 65 -1.28 11.19 -15.35
N THR A 66 -0.90 11.94 -16.37
CA THR A 66 -0.57 13.36 -16.28
C THR A 66 -1.81 14.25 -16.13
N PHE A 67 -3.00 13.65 -16.16
CA PHE A 67 -4.25 14.39 -16.03
C PHE A 67 -4.48 14.82 -14.58
N LYS A 68 -4.92 16.06 -14.42
CA LYS A 68 -5.38 16.61 -13.13
C LYS A 68 -6.89 16.47 -13.05
N VAL A 69 -7.39 15.99 -11.92
CA VAL A 69 -8.83 15.83 -11.63
C VAL A 69 -9.27 16.96 -10.71
N GLY A 70 -10.40 17.59 -11.01
CA GLY A 70 -11.00 18.64 -10.19
C GLY A 70 -11.91 19.57 -11.00
N HIS A 71 -12.91 20.13 -10.34
CA HIS A 71 -13.78 21.16 -10.91
C HIS A 71 -13.19 22.54 -10.56
N GLY A 72 -13.08 23.41 -11.57
CA GLY A 72 -12.66 24.80 -11.41
C GLY A 72 -11.60 25.22 -12.42
N ASP A 73 -11.62 26.47 -12.81
CA ASP A 73 -10.66 27.09 -13.73
C ASP A 73 -9.27 27.35 -13.09
N ASP A 74 -9.20 27.22 -11.77
CA ASP A 74 -7.95 27.40 -11.02
C ASP A 74 -7.14 26.09 -11.02
N GLU A 75 -6.08 26.08 -11.82
CA GLU A 75 -5.13 24.96 -11.94
C GLU A 75 -4.52 24.52 -10.59
N LYS A 76 -4.47 25.45 -9.62
CA LYS A 76 -3.95 25.19 -8.24
C LYS A 76 -4.91 24.38 -7.37
N GLN A 77 -6.17 24.20 -7.78
CA GLN A 77 -7.17 23.40 -7.07
C GLN A 77 -7.28 21.96 -7.61
N ARG A 78 -6.66 21.68 -8.76
CA ARG A 78 -6.68 20.36 -9.37
C ARG A 78 -5.65 19.45 -8.73
N LEU A 79 -6.10 18.27 -8.30
CA LEU A 79 -5.24 17.22 -7.77
C LEU A 79 -4.71 16.34 -8.92
N GLY A 80 -3.48 15.86 -8.79
CA GLY A 80 -2.98 14.80 -9.68
C GLY A 80 -3.83 13.54 -9.52
N THR A 81 -3.93 12.74 -10.59
CA THR A 81 -4.71 11.49 -10.56
C THR A 81 -4.16 10.45 -9.59
N SER A 82 -2.88 10.56 -9.20
CA SER A 82 -2.22 9.72 -8.18
C SER A 82 -2.29 10.31 -6.76
N ASP A 83 -2.90 11.49 -6.60
CA ASP A 83 -2.99 12.15 -5.30
C ASP A 83 -4.10 11.49 -4.46
N VAL A 84 -3.73 10.93 -3.31
CA VAL A 84 -4.68 10.23 -2.42
C VAL A 84 -5.82 11.13 -1.94
N ARG A 85 -5.64 12.45 -1.93
CA ARG A 85 -6.70 13.42 -1.59
C ARG A 85 -7.87 13.38 -2.58
N ALA A 86 -7.63 12.91 -3.81
CA ALA A 86 -8.68 12.68 -4.81
C ALA A 86 -9.67 11.55 -4.41
N LEU A 87 -9.37 10.81 -3.34
CA LEU A 87 -10.31 9.84 -2.76
C LEU A 87 -11.52 10.52 -2.09
N VAL A 88 -11.39 11.79 -1.69
CA VAL A 88 -12.53 12.54 -1.13
C VAL A 88 -13.61 12.72 -2.19
N ARG A 89 -14.84 12.48 -1.79
CA ARG A 89 -16.03 12.59 -2.65
C ARG A 89 -16.13 13.99 -3.26
N ASN A 90 -16.42 14.04 -4.56
CA ASN A 90 -16.67 15.31 -5.25
C ASN A 90 -17.83 16.05 -4.60
N GLY A 91 -17.64 17.36 -4.41
CA GLY A 91 -18.63 18.21 -3.73
C GLY A 91 -18.49 18.24 -2.22
N GLU A 92 -17.48 17.58 -1.65
CA GLU A 92 -17.20 17.59 -0.21
C GLU A 92 -15.94 18.36 0.12
N ALA A 93 -15.95 19.08 1.23
CA ALA A 93 -14.82 19.88 1.69
C ALA A 93 -13.86 19.10 2.61
N MET A 94 -14.24 17.90 3.02
CA MET A 94 -13.44 17.04 3.89
C MET A 94 -13.82 15.57 3.72
N GLY A 95 -12.84 14.72 3.95
CA GLY A 95 -13.04 13.27 4.04
C GLY A 95 -12.03 12.66 4.99
N TRP A 96 -12.35 11.50 5.52
CA TRP A 96 -11.46 10.74 6.40
C TRP A 96 -11.73 9.25 6.27
N ALA A 97 -10.69 8.47 6.54
CA ALA A 97 -10.73 7.02 6.69
C ALA A 97 -10.11 6.62 8.02
N GLU A 98 -10.62 5.57 8.64
CA GLU A 98 -10.14 5.05 9.91
C GLU A 98 -10.23 3.53 9.93
N VAL A 99 -9.19 2.88 10.42
CA VAL A 99 -9.11 1.42 10.52
C VAL A 99 -8.65 1.03 11.91
N ASP A 100 -9.45 0.17 12.56
CA ASP A 100 -9.01 -0.55 13.74
C ASP A 100 -8.41 -1.88 13.31
N PHE A 101 -7.23 -2.21 13.84
CA PHE A 101 -6.56 -3.46 13.52
C PHE A 101 -5.77 -4.01 14.71
N GLU A 102 -5.58 -5.33 14.70
CA GLU A 102 -4.65 -6.01 15.58
C GLU A 102 -3.29 -6.12 14.88
N GLY A 103 -2.27 -5.56 15.49
CA GLY A 103 -0.89 -5.59 15.02
C GLY A 103 -0.25 -6.98 15.16
N ARG A 104 1.01 -7.10 14.68
CA ARG A 104 1.82 -8.32 14.83
C ARG A 104 2.13 -8.65 16.30
N ASP A 105 2.11 -7.65 17.17
CA ASP A 105 2.32 -7.76 18.62
C ASP A 105 1.02 -8.07 19.40
N ARG A 106 -0.09 -8.36 18.68
CA ARG A 106 -1.43 -8.63 19.20
C ARG A 106 -2.07 -7.48 19.97
N ARG A 107 -1.54 -6.27 19.88
CA ARG A 107 -2.15 -5.05 20.40
C ARG A 107 -3.11 -4.47 19.39
N ARG A 108 -4.10 -3.71 19.89
CA ARG A 108 -5.09 -3.05 19.05
C ARG A 108 -4.68 -1.61 18.75
N TYR A 109 -4.82 -1.23 17.51
CA TYR A 109 -4.44 0.07 16.99
C TYR A 109 -5.58 0.68 16.18
N ARG A 110 -5.62 2.01 16.18
CA ARG A 110 -6.49 2.80 15.29
C ARG A 110 -5.63 3.72 14.45
N ALA A 111 -5.62 3.47 13.14
CA ALA A 111 -5.02 4.35 12.16
C ALA A 111 -6.10 5.23 11.54
N ARG A 112 -5.84 6.54 11.45
CA ARG A 112 -6.74 7.52 10.85
C ARG A 112 -5.99 8.35 9.83
N TRP A 113 -6.59 8.50 8.68
CA TRP A 113 -6.24 9.42 7.61
C TRP A 113 -7.33 10.45 7.44
N GLU A 114 -7.00 11.72 7.31
CA GLU A 114 -7.97 12.77 7.07
C GLU A 114 -7.40 13.88 6.20
N VAL A 115 -8.25 14.48 5.41
CA VAL A 115 -7.94 15.65 4.60
C VAL A 115 -9.13 16.59 4.54
N GLN A 116 -8.83 17.87 4.44
CA GLN A 116 -9.85 18.90 4.32
C GLN A 116 -9.38 20.05 3.45
N ARG A 117 -10.33 20.80 2.92
CA ARG A 117 -10.09 22.10 2.30
C ARG A 117 -9.93 23.20 3.36
N ALA A 118 -9.24 24.27 2.99
CA ALA A 118 -9.05 25.43 3.86
C ALA A 118 -10.41 25.95 4.33
N ARG A 119 -10.53 26.21 5.64
CA ARG A 119 -11.75 26.66 6.32
C ARG A 119 -12.96 25.75 6.11
N LYS A 120 -12.76 24.49 5.66
CA LYS A 120 -13.83 23.54 5.29
C LYS A 120 -14.82 24.10 4.25
N LYS A 121 -14.33 24.96 3.35
CA LYS A 121 -15.12 25.52 2.24
C LYS A 121 -14.83 24.79 0.94
N LEU A 122 -15.82 24.60 0.09
CA LEU A 122 -15.69 23.90 -1.20
C LEU A 122 -14.74 24.61 -2.17
N ASP A 123 -14.66 25.92 -2.10
CA ASP A 123 -13.73 26.76 -2.85
C ASP A 123 -12.33 26.87 -2.21
N GLY A 124 -12.15 26.31 -1.02
CA GLY A 124 -10.89 26.31 -0.31
C GLY A 124 -9.84 25.38 -0.96
N ARG A 125 -8.55 25.77 -0.85
CA ARG A 125 -7.45 24.90 -1.31
C ARG A 125 -7.37 23.64 -0.45
N TRP A 126 -7.04 22.49 -1.07
CA TRP A 126 -6.74 21.28 -0.33
C TRP A 126 -5.54 21.47 0.58
N GLN A 127 -5.71 21.10 1.83
CA GLN A 127 -4.62 21.02 2.81
C GLN A 127 -3.92 19.66 2.68
N ASP A 128 -2.75 19.57 3.28
CA ASP A 128 -2.05 18.29 3.36
C ASP A 128 -2.84 17.34 4.27
N GLN A 129 -2.81 16.07 3.89
CA GLN A 129 -3.45 15.02 4.66
C GLN A 129 -2.75 14.84 6.01
N ARG A 130 -3.56 14.55 7.03
CA ARG A 130 -3.10 14.26 8.38
C ARG A 130 -3.27 12.78 8.66
N MET A 131 -2.31 12.22 9.36
CA MET A 131 -2.38 10.84 9.82
C MET A 131 -2.19 10.78 11.32
N LYS A 132 -2.86 9.80 11.94
CA LYS A 132 -2.76 9.55 13.37
C LYS A 132 -2.80 8.04 13.60
N LEU A 133 -1.94 7.54 14.48
CA LEU A 133 -1.99 6.18 14.98
C LEU A 133 -2.18 6.22 16.49
N VAL A 134 -3.18 5.53 16.98
CA VAL A 134 -3.45 5.40 18.42
C VAL A 134 -3.42 3.92 18.77
N ARG A 135 -2.69 3.59 19.82
CA ARG A 135 -2.78 2.28 20.45
C ARG A 135 -3.99 2.29 21.38
N LEU A 136 -4.96 1.41 21.14
CA LEU A 136 -6.25 1.44 21.81
C LEU A 136 -6.21 0.96 23.25
N ASP A 137 -5.21 0.16 23.60
CA ASP A 137 -5.08 -0.43 24.95
C ASP A 137 -4.77 0.61 26.03
N ASP A 138 -4.05 1.67 25.68
CA ASP A 138 -3.58 2.71 26.60
C ASP A 138 -3.80 4.15 26.07
N GLY A 139 -4.35 4.31 24.89
CA GLY A 139 -4.60 5.60 24.27
C GLY A 139 -3.38 6.35 23.76
N VAL A 140 -2.20 5.71 23.76
CA VAL A 140 -0.95 6.34 23.32
C VAL A 140 -0.98 6.65 21.83
N VAL A 141 -0.66 7.90 21.48
CA VAL A 141 -0.49 8.35 20.10
C VAL A 141 0.93 8.06 19.65
N LEU A 142 1.08 7.37 18.52
CA LEU A 142 2.35 6.97 17.95
C LEU A 142 2.64 7.80 16.69
N GLY A 143 3.84 8.40 16.65
CA GLY A 143 4.25 9.32 15.59
C GLY A 143 3.71 10.74 15.80
N GLY A 144 4.52 11.74 15.48
CA GLY A 144 4.16 13.17 15.57
C GLY A 144 3.94 13.80 14.19
N THR A 145 4.64 13.30 13.20
CA THR A 145 4.55 13.71 11.80
C THR A 145 3.89 12.60 10.96
N ARG A 146 3.44 12.96 9.75
CA ARG A 146 2.90 11.97 8.79
C ARG A 146 3.88 10.83 8.51
N THR A 147 5.15 11.14 8.31
CA THR A 147 6.19 10.15 8.02
C THR A 147 6.43 9.21 9.21
N GLU A 148 6.52 9.75 10.42
CA GLU A 148 6.67 8.96 11.65
C GLU A 148 5.45 8.08 11.91
N THR A 149 4.24 8.61 11.68
CA THR A 149 3.00 7.85 11.81
C THR A 149 2.95 6.69 10.83
N LEU A 150 3.32 6.91 9.56
CA LEU A 150 3.41 5.84 8.55
C LEU A 150 4.46 4.78 8.91
N ALA A 151 5.59 5.19 9.47
CA ALA A 151 6.60 4.25 9.96
C ALA A 151 6.05 3.41 11.11
N ALA A 152 5.40 4.05 12.10
CA ALA A 152 4.78 3.37 13.23
C ALA A 152 3.65 2.40 12.79
N ILE A 153 2.83 2.78 11.81
CA ILE A 153 1.81 1.90 11.25
C ILE A 153 2.47 0.68 10.59
N ARG A 154 3.49 0.89 9.76
CA ARG A 154 4.23 -0.21 9.11
C ARG A 154 4.85 -1.16 10.13
N ASP A 155 5.44 -0.64 11.21
CA ASP A 155 6.05 -1.44 12.27
C ASP A 155 4.99 -2.25 13.04
N ALA A 156 3.83 -1.66 13.33
CA ALA A 156 2.72 -2.34 13.98
C ALA A 156 2.09 -3.43 13.08
N LEU A 157 1.94 -3.16 11.78
CA LEU A 157 1.41 -4.10 10.80
C LEU A 157 2.41 -5.22 10.47
N GLY A 158 3.70 -4.89 10.40
CA GLY A 158 4.75 -5.76 9.87
C GLY A 158 4.71 -5.96 8.36
N LEU A 159 4.01 -5.08 7.62
CA LEU A 159 3.83 -5.14 6.17
C LEU A 159 4.01 -3.76 5.56
N THR A 160 4.69 -3.71 4.43
CA THR A 160 4.71 -2.55 3.53
C THR A 160 3.40 -2.51 2.72
N TYR A 161 3.11 -1.36 2.10
CA TYR A 161 1.97 -1.21 1.19
C TYR A 161 1.98 -2.24 0.05
N ASP A 162 3.14 -2.44 -0.58
CA ASP A 162 3.29 -3.39 -1.69
C ASP A 162 3.06 -4.84 -1.24
N GLU A 163 3.54 -5.21 -0.07
CA GLU A 163 3.31 -6.54 0.51
C GLU A 163 1.85 -6.73 0.87
N PHE A 164 1.21 -5.71 1.45
CA PHE A 164 -0.20 -5.72 1.78
C PHE A 164 -1.07 -5.89 0.52
N CYS A 165 -0.81 -5.11 -0.54
CA CYS A 165 -1.54 -5.23 -1.80
C CYS A 165 -1.35 -6.59 -2.48
N ARG A 166 -0.21 -7.24 -2.28
CA ARG A 166 0.07 -8.57 -2.84
C ARG A 166 -0.48 -9.72 -2.02
N SER A 167 -0.47 -9.61 -0.70
CA SER A 167 -0.82 -10.71 0.21
C SER A 167 -2.25 -10.65 0.71
N ALA A 168 -2.77 -9.44 0.97
CA ALA A 168 -4.07 -9.22 1.60
C ALA A 168 -5.11 -8.60 0.66
N LEU A 169 -4.68 -7.86 -0.36
CA LEU A 169 -5.55 -7.13 -1.26
C LEU A 169 -5.31 -7.54 -2.72
N LEU A 170 -6.14 -8.41 -3.26
CA LEU A 170 -6.19 -8.64 -4.71
C LEU A 170 -7.03 -7.53 -5.34
N ALA A 171 -6.36 -6.42 -5.72
CA ALA A 171 -7.03 -5.32 -6.39
C ALA A 171 -7.68 -5.77 -7.71
N GLN A 172 -8.79 -5.14 -8.05
CA GLN A 172 -9.54 -5.43 -9.28
C GLN A 172 -8.61 -5.39 -10.50
N PHE A 173 -8.70 -6.38 -11.38
CA PHE A 173 -7.85 -6.59 -12.56
C PHE A 173 -6.44 -7.15 -12.34
N GLN A 174 -5.87 -7.19 -11.15
CA GLN A 174 -4.55 -7.81 -10.95
C GLN A 174 -4.60 -9.32 -11.19
N PHE A 175 -5.66 -9.99 -10.74
CA PHE A 175 -5.87 -11.41 -11.03
C PHE A 175 -6.11 -11.70 -12.52
N SER A 176 -6.87 -10.86 -13.21
CA SER A 176 -7.05 -10.99 -14.67
C SER A 176 -5.75 -10.77 -15.45
N ARG A 177 -4.89 -9.86 -14.99
CA ARG A 177 -3.55 -9.66 -15.58
C ARG A 177 -2.67 -10.88 -15.35
N PHE A 178 -2.71 -11.47 -14.16
CA PHE A 178 -1.99 -12.71 -13.86
C PHE A 178 -2.42 -13.87 -14.76
N LEU A 179 -3.72 -14.06 -14.97
CA LEU A 179 -4.23 -15.13 -15.84
C LEU A 179 -3.86 -14.92 -17.30
N LYS A 180 -3.82 -13.67 -17.78
CA LYS A 180 -3.49 -13.30 -19.16
C LYS A 180 -2.00 -13.14 -19.41
N ALA A 181 -1.17 -13.09 -18.37
CA ALA A 181 0.26 -12.92 -18.47
C ALA A 181 0.95 -14.14 -19.08
N SER A 182 2.05 -13.91 -19.78
CA SER A 182 2.94 -14.97 -20.25
C SER A 182 3.54 -15.78 -19.08
N ALA A 183 4.13 -16.94 -19.36
CA ALA A 183 4.75 -17.76 -18.32
C ALA A 183 5.85 -17.01 -17.55
N SER A 184 6.64 -16.19 -18.26
CA SER A 184 7.70 -15.36 -17.66
C SER A 184 7.13 -14.27 -16.75
N GLU A 185 6.10 -13.54 -17.20
CA GLU A 185 5.44 -12.51 -16.43
C GLU A 185 4.72 -13.07 -15.21
N ARG A 186 4.12 -14.29 -15.33
CA ARG A 186 3.52 -14.98 -14.19
C ARG A 186 4.54 -15.37 -13.15
N ALA A 187 5.72 -15.86 -13.58
CA ALA A 187 6.81 -16.18 -12.67
C ALA A 187 7.27 -14.94 -11.91
N GLU A 188 7.49 -13.82 -12.61
CA GLU A 188 7.85 -12.54 -11.98
C GLU A 188 6.79 -12.03 -11.00
N LEU A 189 5.49 -12.16 -11.36
CA LEU A 189 4.39 -11.80 -10.47
C LEU A 189 4.35 -12.71 -9.24
N LEU A 190 4.55 -14.01 -9.39
CA LEU A 190 4.63 -14.97 -8.28
C LEU A 190 5.82 -14.68 -7.37
N GLU A 191 7.01 -14.39 -7.93
CA GLU A 191 8.19 -13.98 -7.15
C GLU A 191 7.90 -12.72 -6.32
N ARG A 192 7.21 -11.75 -6.92
CA ARG A 192 6.77 -10.54 -6.20
C ARG A 192 5.74 -10.83 -5.12
N MET A 193 4.80 -11.74 -5.36
CA MET A 193 3.74 -12.11 -4.40
C MET A 193 4.29 -12.92 -3.23
N THR A 194 5.24 -13.80 -3.46
CA THR A 194 5.82 -14.68 -2.45
C THR A 194 7.01 -14.07 -1.72
N GLY A 195 7.48 -12.87 -2.15
CA GLY A 195 8.67 -12.24 -1.58
C GLY A 195 9.97 -12.99 -1.90
N THR A 196 9.93 -13.97 -2.84
CA THR A 196 11.08 -14.83 -3.19
C THR A 196 12.11 -14.14 -4.08
N ARG A 197 11.88 -12.88 -4.49
CA ARG A 197 12.81 -12.09 -5.28
C ARG A 197 14.23 -12.04 -4.70
N ILE A 198 14.34 -12.09 -3.37
CA ILE A 198 15.64 -12.13 -2.69
C ILE A 198 16.49 -13.33 -3.13
N TYR A 199 15.88 -14.48 -3.41
CA TYR A 199 16.62 -15.66 -3.90
C TYR A 199 17.09 -15.47 -5.34
N GLY A 200 16.32 -14.79 -6.19
CA GLY A 200 16.73 -14.41 -7.54
C GLY A 200 17.90 -13.44 -7.54
N ASP A 201 17.85 -12.43 -6.67
CA ASP A 201 18.94 -11.45 -6.53
C ASP A 201 20.20 -12.11 -5.94
N LEU A 202 20.04 -13.01 -4.96
CA LEU A 202 21.15 -13.79 -4.39
C LEU A 202 21.79 -14.70 -5.45
N SER A 203 20.99 -15.39 -6.27
CA SER A 203 21.45 -16.24 -7.34
C SER A 203 22.26 -15.45 -8.39
N LYS A 204 21.77 -14.27 -8.80
CA LYS A 204 22.49 -13.36 -9.71
C LYS A 204 23.82 -12.89 -9.13
N ALA A 205 23.83 -12.50 -7.84
CA ALA A 205 25.03 -12.07 -7.16
C ALA A 205 26.06 -13.21 -7.02
N ALA A 206 25.60 -14.42 -6.68
CA ALA A 206 26.45 -15.60 -6.60
C ALA A 206 27.06 -15.96 -7.97
N PHE A 207 26.24 -15.92 -9.03
CA PHE A 207 26.73 -16.19 -10.39
C PHE A 207 27.74 -15.14 -10.85
N ALA A 208 27.47 -13.84 -10.61
CA ALA A 208 28.43 -12.78 -10.96
C ALA A 208 29.76 -12.96 -10.22
N LYS A 209 29.73 -13.28 -8.93
CA LYS A 209 30.93 -13.53 -8.12
C LYS A 209 31.71 -14.77 -8.61
N ALA A 210 30.97 -15.84 -8.89
CA ALA A 210 31.61 -17.07 -9.44
C ALA A 210 32.30 -16.84 -10.80
N ARG A 211 31.65 -16.02 -11.65
CA ARG A 211 32.24 -15.63 -12.94
C ARG A 211 33.51 -14.81 -12.75
N THR A 212 33.51 -13.77 -11.92
CA THR A 212 34.68 -12.92 -11.65
C THR A 212 35.86 -13.75 -11.09
N LEU A 213 35.58 -14.61 -10.10
CA LEU A 213 36.59 -15.48 -9.52
C LEU A 213 37.11 -16.53 -10.53
N GLY A 214 36.23 -17.00 -11.41
CA GLY A 214 36.62 -17.91 -12.50
C GLY A 214 37.58 -17.26 -13.53
N GLU A 215 37.28 -15.99 -13.88
CA GLU A 215 38.14 -15.19 -14.78
C GLU A 215 39.50 -14.90 -14.11
N GLU A 216 39.52 -14.52 -12.84
CA GLU A 216 40.75 -14.27 -12.09
C GLU A 216 41.58 -15.54 -11.93
N ARG A 217 40.95 -16.68 -11.61
CA ARG A 217 41.65 -17.97 -11.54
C ARG A 217 42.30 -18.36 -12.88
N ARG A 218 41.61 -18.14 -14.01
CA ARG A 218 42.19 -18.39 -15.33
C ARG A 218 43.39 -17.52 -15.60
N ARG A 219 43.27 -16.20 -15.29
CA ARG A 219 44.38 -15.26 -15.46
C ARG A 219 45.61 -15.69 -14.66
N LEU A 220 45.40 -16.02 -13.37
CA LEU A 220 46.51 -16.50 -12.51
C LEU A 220 47.09 -17.81 -12.99
N ALA A 221 46.28 -18.73 -13.48
CA ALA A 221 46.78 -20.00 -14.06
C ALA A 221 47.64 -19.75 -15.32
N ASP A 222 47.21 -18.82 -16.18
CA ASP A 222 47.96 -18.43 -17.37
C ASP A 222 49.29 -17.72 -17.02
N GLU A 223 49.29 -16.89 -15.96
CA GLU A 223 50.50 -16.26 -15.44
C GLU A 223 51.50 -17.31 -14.89
N VAL A 224 50.99 -18.24 -14.07
CA VAL A 224 51.83 -19.34 -13.54
C VAL A 224 52.41 -20.21 -14.67
N ALA A 225 51.61 -20.50 -15.70
CA ALA A 225 52.06 -21.30 -16.84
C ALA A 225 53.19 -20.62 -17.69
N ARG A 226 53.34 -19.30 -17.56
CA ARG A 226 54.38 -18.50 -18.22
C ARG A 226 55.69 -18.44 -17.44
N ILE A 227 55.68 -18.85 -16.16
CA ILE A 227 56.89 -18.85 -15.34
C ILE A 227 57.75 -20.02 -15.77
N VAL A 228 58.86 -19.71 -16.40
CA VAL A 228 59.87 -20.70 -16.74
C VAL A 228 60.72 -20.93 -15.50
N VAL A 229 60.67 -22.14 -14.96
CA VAL A 229 61.61 -22.56 -13.91
C VAL A 229 62.89 -22.88 -14.59
N LEU A 230 63.98 -22.13 -14.38
CA LEU A 230 65.32 -22.43 -14.82
C LEU A 230 65.88 -23.42 -13.83
N ASP A 231 66.25 -24.65 -14.33
CA ASP A 231 66.97 -25.67 -13.58
C ASP A 231 68.42 -25.26 -13.37
#